data_7d8f20135bb4460d2809e3ed980c4e19
#
_entry.id   7d8f20135bb4460d2809e3ed980c4e19
#
_cell.length_a   1.000
_cell.length_b   1.000
_cell.length_c   1.000
_cell.angle_alpha   90.00
_cell.angle_beta   90.00
_cell.angle_gamma   90.00
#
_symmetry.space_group_name_H-M   'P 1'
#
loop_
_entity.id
_entity.type
_entity.pdbx_description
1 polymer ?
#
loop_
_entity_poly.entity_id
_entity_poly.type
_entity_poly.pdbx_seq_one_letter_code
_entity_poly.pdbx_strand_id
1 'polypeptide(L)'
;MGASSLVAIRPPREGLPKPALPNLRGLDRDELGEWMAEHRPGPRFRATQVFEWLHRHRAQRFEDMSNVARADRTHLAEATSLDALTVDTVQRSSDGTRKLRLRTLDGHAIESVLIPNEGRGLTQCISSMVGCSLTCRFCATATLGFIRNLATWEIVDQVYRAQDMLAQEAADAQAEYTARITNVVFMGMGEPLHNYAQVRRALSILTDEHGAAIAGRRITVSTAGLVPAIERFGREGLGQEVGLAISLNATTDTVRDHVMPINTRWKIGELLAAVRNVPINRRRRITFEYVLLAGVNDDPADARRLGGLLRDTGGQLNVIPFNPHPGAPFARPEPARVQAFVQQCRRQGLQVHVRTPRGDDIAAACGQLALEDSK
;
A
#
# COMPACT_ATOMS: atom_id res chain seq x y z
N MET A 1 -38.28 -3.48 -3.44
CA MET A 1 -36.88 -3.59 -3.88
C MET A 1 -36.04 -3.56 -2.60
N GLY A 2 -35.53 -4.72 -2.20
CA GLY A 2 -34.86 -4.87 -0.92
C GLY A 2 -33.57 -4.04 -0.86
N ALA A 3 -33.44 -3.25 0.19
CA ALA A 3 -32.21 -2.58 0.53
C ALA A 3 -31.13 -3.66 0.79
N SER A 4 -30.29 -3.89 -0.21
CA SER A 4 -29.05 -4.67 -0.01
C SER A 4 -28.28 -3.92 1.08
N SER A 5 -28.21 -4.49 2.28
CA SER A 5 -27.43 -3.96 3.38
C SER A 5 -25.99 -3.85 2.89
N LEU A 6 -25.50 -2.63 2.64
CA LEU A 6 -24.14 -2.38 2.23
C LEU A 6 -23.21 -2.85 3.34
N VAL A 7 -22.60 -4.00 3.16
CA VAL A 7 -21.61 -4.53 4.11
C VAL A 7 -20.38 -3.65 4.06
N ALA A 8 -20.15 -2.84 5.11
CA ALA A 8 -19.06 -1.89 5.18
C ALA A 8 -17.69 -2.57 5.20
N ILE A 9 -17.59 -3.74 5.83
CA ILE A 9 -16.39 -4.57 5.90
C ILE A 9 -16.79 -6.01 5.60
N ARG A 10 -16.15 -6.62 4.61
CA ARG A 10 -16.37 -8.02 4.23
C ARG A 10 -15.51 -8.96 5.08
N PRO A 11 -16.03 -10.13 5.49
CA PRO A 11 -15.17 -11.18 6.03
C PRO A 11 -14.30 -11.78 4.91
N PRO A 12 -13.13 -12.35 5.26
CA PRO A 12 -12.34 -13.09 4.29
C PRO A 12 -13.09 -14.34 3.82
N ARG A 13 -12.87 -14.73 2.56
CA ARG A 13 -13.32 -16.01 2.03
C ARG A 13 -12.39 -17.14 2.44
N GLU A 14 -11.10 -16.80 2.57
CA GLU A 14 -10.03 -17.72 2.93
C GLU A 14 -9.14 -17.13 4.02
N GLY A 15 -8.51 -17.98 4.81
CA GLY A 15 -7.48 -17.55 5.76
C GLY A 15 -6.16 -17.22 5.08
N LEU A 16 -5.16 -16.79 5.87
CA LEU A 16 -3.79 -16.73 5.38
C LEU A 16 -3.35 -18.15 4.95
N PRO A 17 -2.55 -18.27 3.87
CA PRO A 17 -2.01 -19.55 3.47
C PRO A 17 -1.23 -20.15 4.66
N LYS A 18 -1.46 -21.43 4.92
CA LYS A 18 -0.65 -22.18 5.89
C LYS A 18 0.55 -22.73 5.12
N PRO A 19 1.73 -22.13 5.22
CA PRO A 19 2.92 -22.67 4.57
C PRO A 19 3.24 -24.02 5.21
N ALA A 20 3.76 -24.96 4.42
CA ALA A 20 4.27 -26.24 4.94
C ALA A 20 5.38 -25.99 5.96
N LEU A 21 6.21 -24.96 5.70
CA LEU A 21 7.28 -24.46 6.56
C LEU A 21 7.14 -22.93 6.73
N PRO A 22 7.60 -22.33 7.85
CA PRO A 22 7.58 -20.90 8.04
C PRO A 22 8.48 -20.21 7.00
N ASN A 23 7.97 -19.15 6.37
CA ASN A 23 8.78 -18.34 5.45
C ASN A 23 9.54 -17.27 6.24
N LEU A 24 10.87 -17.37 6.24
CA LEU A 24 11.72 -16.46 7.01
C LEU A 24 11.64 -14.99 6.55
N ARG A 25 11.28 -14.73 5.30
CA ARG A 25 11.07 -13.36 4.81
C ARG A 25 9.87 -12.65 5.46
N GLY A 26 9.04 -13.39 6.19
CA GLY A 26 7.93 -12.85 6.95
C GLY A 26 8.28 -12.43 8.36
N LEU A 27 9.48 -12.68 8.85
CA LEU A 27 9.94 -12.34 10.20
C LEU A 27 10.75 -11.04 10.16
N ASP A 28 10.48 -10.14 11.09
CA ASP A 28 11.38 -9.01 11.31
C ASP A 28 12.67 -9.48 12.02
N ARG A 29 13.64 -8.57 12.17
CA ARG A 29 14.96 -8.93 12.68
C ARG A 29 14.94 -9.50 14.10
N ASP A 30 14.08 -8.99 14.96
CA ASP A 30 13.96 -9.46 16.33
C ASP A 30 13.27 -10.83 16.36
N GLU A 31 12.16 -11.00 15.62
CA GLU A 31 11.46 -12.29 15.48
C GLU A 31 12.37 -13.36 14.85
N LEU A 32 13.18 -13.00 13.86
CA LEU A 32 14.16 -13.91 13.27
C LEU A 32 15.25 -14.28 14.30
N GLY A 33 15.67 -13.32 15.12
CA GLY A 33 16.60 -13.56 16.22
C GLY A 33 16.06 -14.54 17.25
N GLU A 34 14.81 -14.37 17.66
CA GLU A 34 14.11 -15.27 18.58
C GLU A 34 13.94 -16.67 17.96
N TRP A 35 13.47 -16.75 16.71
CA TRP A 35 13.31 -18.00 16.00
C TRP A 35 14.65 -18.79 15.90
N MET A 36 15.73 -18.08 15.53
CA MET A 36 17.05 -18.71 15.46
C MET A 36 17.58 -19.14 16.82
N ALA A 37 17.33 -18.37 17.88
CA ALA A 37 17.76 -18.75 19.24
C ALA A 37 17.07 -20.04 19.70
N GLU A 38 15.82 -20.25 19.33
CA GLU A 38 15.05 -21.45 19.64
C GLU A 38 15.47 -22.68 18.80
N HIS A 39 15.57 -22.51 17.47
CA HIS A 39 15.73 -23.63 16.54
C HIS A 39 17.21 -23.92 16.19
N ARG A 40 18.07 -22.93 16.31
CA ARG A 40 19.51 -23.04 16.02
C ARG A 40 20.34 -22.17 16.95
N PRO A 41 20.43 -22.52 18.24
CA PRO A 41 21.16 -21.74 19.24
C PRO A 41 22.60 -21.40 18.81
N GLY A 42 22.99 -20.15 19.03
CA GLY A 42 24.31 -19.65 18.65
C GLY A 42 24.47 -18.14 18.82
N PRO A 43 25.58 -17.57 18.34
CA PRO A 43 25.82 -16.14 18.45
C PRO A 43 24.73 -15.30 17.73
N ARG A 44 24.29 -14.23 18.37
CA ARG A 44 23.20 -13.35 17.86
C ARG A 44 23.47 -12.76 16.48
N PHE A 45 24.74 -12.51 16.11
CA PHE A 45 25.07 -11.93 14.80
C PHE A 45 24.65 -12.82 13.62
N ARG A 46 24.46 -14.15 13.83
CA ARG A 46 23.99 -15.06 12.77
C ARG A 46 22.60 -14.68 12.26
N ALA A 47 21.70 -14.29 13.14
CA ALA A 47 20.38 -13.84 12.75
C ALA A 47 20.45 -12.58 11.87
N THR A 48 21.31 -11.63 12.23
CA THR A 48 21.56 -10.44 11.40
C THR A 48 22.12 -10.80 10.03
N GLN A 49 23.09 -11.74 9.95
CA GLN A 49 23.61 -12.22 8.67
C GLN A 49 22.52 -12.84 7.80
N VAL A 50 21.70 -13.74 8.37
CA VAL A 50 20.57 -14.34 7.63
C VAL A 50 19.57 -13.27 7.19
N PHE A 51 19.23 -12.31 8.07
CA PHE A 51 18.33 -11.20 7.76
C PHE A 51 18.85 -10.35 6.58
N GLU A 52 20.15 -10.03 6.57
CA GLU A 52 20.77 -9.30 5.45
C GLU A 52 20.68 -10.08 4.13
N TRP A 53 20.90 -11.39 4.17
CA TRP A 53 20.74 -12.22 2.98
C TRP A 53 19.29 -12.25 2.49
N LEU A 54 18.32 -12.35 3.39
CA LEU A 54 16.90 -12.38 3.03
C LEU A 54 16.44 -11.07 2.42
N HIS A 55 16.85 -9.92 2.99
CA HIS A 55 16.20 -8.64 2.75
C HIS A 55 17.08 -7.62 2.00
N ARG A 56 18.39 -7.62 2.19
CA ARG A 56 19.32 -6.76 1.45
C ARG A 56 19.79 -7.42 0.16
N HIS A 57 20.24 -8.68 0.26
CA HIS A 57 20.72 -9.44 -0.89
C HIS A 57 19.60 -10.16 -1.64
N ARG A 58 18.43 -10.31 -1.03
CA ARG A 58 17.25 -10.98 -1.61
C ARG A 58 17.53 -12.40 -2.09
N ALA A 59 18.34 -13.15 -1.31
CA ALA A 59 18.73 -14.52 -1.64
C ALA A 59 17.52 -15.38 -2.00
N GLN A 60 17.61 -16.08 -3.13
CA GLN A 60 16.54 -16.97 -3.60
C GLN A 60 16.70 -18.39 -3.04
N ARG A 61 17.90 -18.75 -2.61
CA ARG A 61 18.25 -20.05 -2.07
C ARG A 61 19.14 -19.87 -0.84
N PHE A 62 19.08 -20.81 0.08
CA PHE A 62 19.95 -20.79 1.27
C PHE A 62 21.43 -20.95 0.90
N GLU A 63 21.74 -21.62 -0.22
CA GLU A 63 23.10 -21.79 -0.72
C GLU A 63 23.77 -20.48 -1.10
N ASP A 64 22.98 -19.47 -1.47
CA ASP A 64 23.49 -18.15 -1.86
C ASP A 64 24.11 -17.39 -0.67
N MET A 65 23.77 -17.79 0.58
CA MET A 65 24.20 -17.14 1.83
C MET A 65 25.66 -17.49 2.18
N SER A 66 26.63 -16.97 1.42
CA SER A 66 28.03 -17.41 1.43
C SER A 66 28.76 -17.25 2.77
N ASN A 67 28.39 -16.25 3.60
CA ASN A 67 28.98 -16.03 4.92
C ASN A 67 28.18 -16.68 6.08
N VAL A 68 27.11 -17.43 5.77
CA VAL A 68 26.39 -18.26 6.73
C VAL A 68 26.96 -19.68 6.69
N ALA A 69 27.28 -20.25 7.83
CA ALA A 69 27.88 -21.58 7.92
C ALA A 69 27.01 -22.63 7.20
N ARG A 70 27.66 -23.58 6.51
CA ARG A 70 26.97 -24.64 5.73
C ARG A 70 25.95 -25.39 6.57
N ALA A 71 26.31 -25.77 7.80
CA ALA A 71 25.39 -26.47 8.72
C ALA A 71 24.16 -25.64 9.07
N ASP A 72 24.29 -24.32 9.19
CA ASP A 72 23.15 -23.42 9.44
C ASP A 72 22.27 -23.32 8.19
N ARG A 73 22.87 -23.17 6.99
CA ARG A 73 22.11 -23.16 5.72
C ARG A 73 21.30 -24.44 5.50
N THR A 74 21.92 -25.61 5.76
CA THR A 74 21.21 -26.90 5.66
C THR A 74 20.05 -26.96 6.63
N HIS A 75 20.25 -26.58 7.90
CA HIS A 75 19.19 -26.56 8.91
C HIS A 75 18.03 -25.60 8.52
N LEU A 76 18.39 -24.39 8.05
CA LEU A 76 17.38 -23.43 7.59
C LEU A 76 16.57 -23.98 6.42
N ALA A 77 17.20 -24.64 5.46
CA ALA A 77 16.54 -25.24 4.30
C ALA A 77 15.59 -26.39 4.67
N GLU A 78 15.91 -27.15 5.75
CA GLU A 78 15.05 -28.22 6.27
C GLU A 78 13.87 -27.71 7.08
N ALA A 79 14.06 -26.60 7.84
CA ALA A 79 13.10 -26.09 8.81
C ALA A 79 12.22 -24.95 8.30
N THR A 80 12.59 -24.31 7.18
CA THR A 80 11.94 -23.08 6.71
C THR A 80 11.85 -23.02 5.19
N SER A 81 11.12 -22.01 4.66
CA SER A 81 11.06 -21.74 3.22
C SER A 81 11.54 -20.33 2.88
N LEU A 82 11.90 -20.13 1.61
CA LEU A 82 12.14 -18.85 0.97
C LEU A 82 11.14 -18.63 -0.19
N ASP A 83 9.91 -19.11 -0.01
CA ASP A 83 8.86 -18.93 -1.02
C ASP A 83 8.72 -17.47 -1.41
N ALA A 84 8.45 -17.24 -2.69
CA ALA A 84 8.39 -15.91 -3.29
C ALA A 84 7.16 -15.79 -4.18
N LEU A 85 6.72 -14.57 -4.41
CA LEU A 85 5.73 -14.26 -5.44
C LEU A 85 6.32 -14.51 -6.84
N THR A 86 5.50 -14.99 -7.76
CA THR A 86 5.89 -15.13 -9.16
C THR A 86 5.40 -13.91 -9.94
N VAL A 87 6.27 -13.30 -10.75
CA VAL A 87 5.86 -12.27 -11.71
C VAL A 87 5.16 -12.95 -12.87
N ASP A 88 3.86 -12.74 -12.99
CA ASP A 88 3.00 -13.34 -14.02
C ASP A 88 3.05 -12.49 -15.32
N THR A 89 2.81 -11.18 -15.18
CA THR A 89 2.86 -10.23 -16.30
C THR A 89 3.40 -8.87 -15.86
N VAL A 90 4.02 -8.17 -16.81
CA VAL A 90 4.44 -6.77 -16.64
C VAL A 90 3.86 -5.94 -17.80
N GLN A 91 2.91 -5.08 -17.50
CA GLN A 91 2.39 -4.10 -18.45
C GLN A 91 3.20 -2.81 -18.34
N ARG A 92 3.49 -2.17 -19.48
CA ARG A 92 4.26 -0.93 -19.55
C ARG A 92 3.44 0.17 -20.21
N SER A 93 3.28 1.27 -19.50
CA SER A 93 2.63 2.49 -19.98
C SER A 93 3.60 3.35 -20.79
N SER A 94 3.06 4.14 -21.70
CA SER A 94 3.81 5.15 -22.44
C SER A 94 4.47 6.22 -21.55
N ASP A 95 3.96 6.44 -20.33
CA ASP A 95 4.51 7.37 -19.35
C ASP A 95 5.62 6.77 -18.47
N GLY A 96 6.02 5.52 -18.76
CA GLY A 96 7.05 4.78 -18.02
C GLY A 96 6.53 4.04 -16.78
N THR A 97 5.25 4.13 -16.47
CA THR A 97 4.62 3.33 -15.38
C THR A 97 4.66 1.84 -15.75
N ARG A 98 4.89 0.98 -14.77
CA ARG A 98 4.85 -0.48 -14.94
C ARG A 98 3.86 -1.06 -13.95
N LYS A 99 2.93 -1.88 -14.43
CA LYS A 99 2.03 -2.68 -13.59
C LYS A 99 2.48 -4.13 -13.60
N LEU A 100 2.82 -4.64 -12.43
CA LEU A 100 3.21 -6.03 -12.21
C LEU A 100 1.99 -6.79 -11.69
N ARG A 101 1.63 -7.87 -12.36
CA ARG A 101 0.73 -8.88 -11.83
C ARG A 101 1.58 -9.97 -11.18
N LEU A 102 1.35 -10.19 -9.89
CA LEU A 102 2.12 -11.11 -9.07
C LEU A 102 1.21 -12.24 -8.60
N ARG A 103 1.68 -13.47 -8.71
CA ARG A 103 0.94 -14.67 -8.30
C ARG A 103 1.43 -15.16 -6.94
N THR A 104 0.48 -15.40 -6.06
CA THR A 104 0.70 -15.99 -4.73
C THR A 104 0.81 -17.50 -4.83
N LEU A 105 1.34 -18.18 -3.79
CA LEU A 105 1.52 -19.63 -3.77
C LEU A 105 0.20 -20.42 -3.86
N ASP A 106 -0.88 -19.87 -3.36
CA ASP A 106 -2.22 -20.44 -3.42
C ASP A 106 -2.96 -20.09 -4.73
N GLY A 107 -2.24 -19.54 -5.72
CA GLY A 107 -2.72 -19.30 -7.08
C GLY A 107 -3.48 -18.01 -7.30
N HIS A 108 -3.70 -17.21 -6.27
CA HIS A 108 -4.31 -15.88 -6.42
C HIS A 108 -3.35 -14.88 -7.07
N ALA A 109 -3.90 -13.83 -7.66
CA ALA A 109 -3.13 -12.74 -8.21
C ALA A 109 -3.32 -11.45 -7.41
N ILE A 110 -2.27 -10.64 -7.37
CA ILE A 110 -2.28 -9.26 -6.88
C ILE A 110 -1.56 -8.35 -7.87
N GLU A 111 -1.82 -7.07 -7.80
CA GLU A 111 -1.14 -6.08 -8.65
C GLU A 111 -0.29 -5.13 -7.81
N SER A 112 0.85 -4.76 -8.36
CA SER A 112 1.76 -3.74 -7.83
C SER A 112 2.18 -2.80 -8.97
N VAL A 113 2.34 -1.51 -8.69
CA VAL A 113 2.61 -0.50 -9.73
C VAL A 113 3.88 0.27 -9.41
N LEU A 114 4.78 0.35 -10.38
CA LEU A 114 5.96 1.22 -10.34
C LEU A 114 5.67 2.50 -11.12
N ILE A 115 5.76 3.62 -10.43
CA ILE A 115 5.43 4.95 -10.95
C ILE A 115 6.71 5.79 -11.00
N PRO A 116 7.12 6.31 -12.18
CA PRO A 116 8.26 7.21 -12.27
C PRO A 116 8.05 8.49 -11.46
N ASN A 117 9.07 8.86 -10.68
CA ASN A 117 9.14 10.16 -10.02
C ASN A 117 9.93 11.14 -10.88
N GLU A 118 9.83 12.43 -10.57
CA GLU A 118 10.77 13.41 -11.09
C GLU A 118 12.19 13.01 -10.67
N GLY A 119 13.10 12.89 -11.63
CA GLY A 119 14.46 12.37 -11.43
C GLY A 119 14.58 10.87 -11.72
N ARG A 120 15.47 10.16 -10.99
CA ARG A 120 15.83 8.75 -11.25
C ARG A 120 15.14 7.74 -10.32
N GLY A 121 14.18 8.19 -9.49
CA GLY A 121 13.51 7.34 -8.51
C GLY A 121 12.15 6.84 -8.98
N LEU A 122 11.70 5.75 -8.36
CA LEU A 122 10.38 5.16 -8.57
C LEU A 122 9.60 5.15 -7.25
N THR A 123 8.29 5.39 -7.33
CA THR A 123 7.35 5.06 -6.26
C THR A 123 6.73 3.72 -6.57
N GLN A 124 6.78 2.79 -5.65
CA GLN A 124 6.04 1.54 -5.76
C GLN A 124 4.74 1.60 -4.96
N CYS A 125 3.63 1.35 -5.63
CA CYS A 125 2.32 1.13 -5.05
C CYS A 125 2.15 -0.37 -4.81
N ILE A 126 2.01 -0.79 -3.54
CA ILE A 126 1.91 -2.20 -3.15
C ILE A 126 0.56 -2.55 -2.56
N SER A 127 0.19 -3.81 -2.69
CA SER A 127 -1.05 -4.40 -2.21
C SER A 127 -0.88 -5.00 -0.81
N SER A 128 -1.95 -5.02 -0.03
CA SER A 128 -2.00 -5.58 1.33
C SER A 128 -2.97 -6.76 1.47
N MET A 129 -3.78 -7.04 0.44
CA MET A 129 -4.78 -8.09 0.41
C MET A 129 -4.91 -8.69 -0.98
N VAL A 130 -5.46 -9.89 -1.06
CA VAL A 130 -6.07 -10.43 -2.27
C VAL A 130 -7.52 -9.93 -2.32
N GLY A 131 -7.81 -9.03 -3.26
CA GLY A 131 -9.05 -8.26 -3.27
C GLY A 131 -9.06 -7.14 -2.22
N CYS A 132 -10.24 -6.76 -1.73
CA CYS A 132 -10.40 -5.74 -0.71
C CYS A 132 -11.57 -6.06 0.23
N SER A 133 -11.36 -5.85 1.54
CA SER A 133 -12.40 -6.01 2.56
C SER A 133 -13.45 -4.90 2.55
N LEU A 134 -13.16 -3.78 1.89
CA LEU A 134 -14.04 -2.63 1.81
C LEU A 134 -14.81 -2.59 0.49
N THR A 135 -15.89 -1.80 0.47
CA THR A 135 -16.82 -1.69 -0.64
C THR A 135 -16.89 -0.28 -1.23
N CYS A 136 -15.73 0.39 -1.33
CA CYS A 136 -15.64 1.73 -1.92
C CYS A 136 -16.14 1.69 -3.38
N ARG A 137 -17.21 2.44 -3.69
CA ARG A 137 -17.93 2.33 -4.96
C ARG A 137 -17.19 2.89 -6.17
N PHE A 138 -16.15 3.68 -5.94
CA PHE A 138 -15.29 4.25 -6.98
C PHE A 138 -14.02 3.40 -7.24
N CYS A 139 -13.84 2.27 -6.57
CA CYS A 139 -12.61 1.47 -6.64
C CYS A 139 -12.88 0.12 -7.30
N ALA A 140 -12.15 -0.18 -8.38
CA ALA A 140 -12.26 -1.43 -9.11
C ALA A 140 -11.91 -2.66 -8.23
N THR A 141 -10.90 -2.55 -7.36
CA THR A 141 -10.53 -3.62 -6.42
C THR A 141 -11.70 -4.05 -5.52
N ALA A 142 -12.60 -3.13 -5.19
CA ALA A 142 -13.76 -3.45 -4.35
C ALA A 142 -14.75 -4.42 -5.04
N THR A 143 -14.75 -4.51 -6.36
CA THR A 143 -15.60 -5.43 -7.13
C THR A 143 -15.12 -6.88 -7.04
N LEU A 144 -13.83 -7.11 -6.80
CA LEU A 144 -13.23 -8.44 -6.66
C LEU A 144 -13.68 -9.15 -5.37
N GLY A 145 -14.17 -8.40 -4.40
CA GLY A 145 -14.45 -8.91 -3.06
C GLY A 145 -13.17 -9.08 -2.24
N PHE A 146 -13.31 -9.69 -1.08
CA PHE A 146 -12.21 -9.96 -0.17
C PHE A 146 -11.96 -11.46 -0.09
N ILE A 147 -10.79 -11.91 -0.52
CA ILE A 147 -10.38 -13.31 -0.43
C ILE A 147 -9.64 -13.52 0.87
N ARG A 148 -8.48 -12.92 1.05
CA ARG A 148 -7.66 -13.01 2.27
C ARG A 148 -6.69 -11.82 2.43
N ASN A 149 -6.15 -11.69 3.60
CA ASN A 149 -4.98 -10.84 3.85
C ASN A 149 -3.74 -11.41 3.15
N LEU A 150 -2.80 -10.53 2.79
CA LEU A 150 -1.45 -10.97 2.44
C LEU A 150 -0.63 -11.21 3.69
N ALA A 151 0.21 -12.23 3.67
CA ALA A 151 1.23 -12.46 4.67
C ALA A 151 2.33 -11.38 4.58
N THR A 152 3.08 -11.19 5.65
CA THR A 152 4.19 -10.19 5.70
C THR A 152 5.16 -10.40 4.53
N TRP A 153 5.59 -11.64 4.28
CA TRP A 153 6.53 -11.93 3.20
C TRP A 153 5.94 -11.61 1.81
N GLU A 154 4.64 -11.83 1.59
CA GLU A 154 3.97 -11.46 0.32
C GLU A 154 3.93 -9.94 0.12
N ILE A 155 3.77 -9.17 1.21
CA ILE A 155 3.81 -7.70 1.14
C ILE A 155 5.22 -7.22 0.78
N VAL A 156 6.23 -7.73 1.47
CA VAL A 156 7.64 -7.34 1.29
C VAL A 156 8.17 -7.79 -0.06
N ASP A 157 7.83 -9.00 -0.50
CA ASP A 157 8.33 -9.60 -1.73
C ASP A 157 7.86 -8.87 -3.00
N GLN A 158 6.75 -8.12 -2.96
CA GLN A 158 6.36 -7.21 -4.05
C GLN A 158 7.49 -6.22 -4.38
N VAL A 159 8.15 -5.70 -3.32
CA VAL A 159 9.27 -4.76 -3.49
C VAL A 159 10.48 -5.48 -4.09
N TYR A 160 10.75 -6.70 -3.63
CA TYR A 160 11.91 -7.47 -4.11
C TYR A 160 11.73 -7.91 -5.56
N ARG A 161 10.57 -8.44 -5.94
CA ARG A 161 10.29 -8.81 -7.34
C ARG A 161 10.41 -7.61 -8.27
N ALA A 162 9.95 -6.45 -7.85
CA ALA A 162 10.10 -5.24 -8.64
C ALA A 162 11.57 -4.79 -8.76
N GLN A 163 12.36 -4.89 -7.69
CA GLN A 163 13.80 -4.59 -7.73
C GLN A 163 14.57 -5.57 -8.61
N ASP A 164 14.25 -6.88 -8.56
CA ASP A 164 14.88 -7.88 -9.39
C ASP A 164 14.56 -7.67 -10.87
N MET A 165 13.30 -7.33 -11.20
CA MET A 165 12.89 -6.98 -12.56
C MET A 165 13.66 -5.75 -13.07
N LEU A 166 13.78 -4.70 -12.25
CA LEU A 166 14.51 -3.48 -12.63
C LEU A 166 16.01 -3.76 -12.85
N ALA A 167 16.61 -4.65 -12.04
CA ALA A 167 17.99 -5.05 -12.21
C ALA A 167 18.18 -5.82 -13.51
N GLN A 168 17.27 -6.72 -13.87
CA GLN A 168 17.29 -7.44 -15.13
C GLN A 168 17.12 -6.51 -16.33
N GLU A 169 16.15 -5.59 -16.28
CA GLU A 169 15.94 -4.58 -17.33
C GLU A 169 17.21 -3.73 -17.57
N ALA A 170 17.88 -3.33 -16.50
CA ALA A 170 19.13 -2.56 -16.60
C ALA A 170 20.28 -3.38 -17.21
N ALA A 171 20.37 -4.66 -16.85
CA ALA A 171 21.37 -5.57 -17.42
C ALA A 171 21.14 -5.83 -18.91
N ASP A 172 19.88 -6.10 -19.30
CA ASP A 172 19.49 -6.34 -20.70
C ASP A 172 19.72 -5.10 -21.59
N ALA A 173 19.49 -3.91 -21.02
CA ALA A 173 19.72 -2.65 -21.72
C ALA A 173 21.17 -2.16 -21.66
N GLN A 174 22.09 -2.86 -20.97
CA GLN A 174 23.45 -2.42 -20.66
C GLN A 174 23.49 -0.99 -20.06
N ALA A 175 22.52 -0.68 -19.21
CA ALA A 175 22.37 0.64 -18.64
C ALA A 175 23.44 0.94 -17.60
N GLU A 176 23.95 2.18 -17.59
CA GLU A 176 24.95 2.63 -16.61
C GLU A 176 24.43 2.60 -15.16
N TYR A 177 23.11 2.59 -14.96
CA TYR A 177 22.49 2.55 -13.63
C TYR A 177 21.15 1.81 -13.65
N THR A 178 20.83 1.20 -12.53
CA THR A 178 19.51 0.61 -12.26
C THR A 178 18.60 1.64 -11.62
N ALA A 179 17.39 1.81 -12.14
CA ALA A 179 16.35 2.63 -11.49
C ALA A 179 16.03 2.06 -10.10
N ARG A 180 15.87 2.94 -9.11
CA ARG A 180 15.66 2.54 -7.71
C ARG A 180 14.25 2.85 -7.24
N ILE A 181 13.68 1.92 -6.50
CA ILE A 181 12.47 2.18 -5.72
C ILE A 181 12.86 3.06 -4.54
N THR A 182 12.43 4.32 -4.57
CA THR A 182 12.74 5.32 -3.55
C THR A 182 11.60 5.52 -2.57
N ASN A 183 10.37 5.26 -3.00
CA ASN A 183 9.17 5.45 -2.21
C ASN A 183 8.27 4.21 -2.31
N VAL A 184 7.57 3.91 -1.22
CA VAL A 184 6.56 2.84 -1.17
C VAL A 184 5.25 3.42 -0.65
N VAL A 185 4.14 3.13 -1.32
CA VAL A 185 2.81 3.53 -0.88
C VAL A 185 1.89 2.31 -0.80
N PHE A 186 1.22 2.14 0.32
CA PHE A 186 0.22 1.09 0.52
C PHE A 186 -1.13 1.59 -0.01
N MET A 187 -1.23 1.70 -1.34
CA MET A 187 -2.41 2.21 -2.06
C MET A 187 -2.84 1.28 -3.19
N GLY A 188 -2.31 0.05 -3.22
CA GLY A 188 -2.71 -1.01 -4.12
C GLY A 188 -4.00 -1.70 -3.66
N MET A 189 -4.08 -3.01 -3.89
CA MET A 189 -5.25 -3.78 -3.51
C MET A 189 -5.32 -3.98 -1.99
N GLY A 190 -6.51 -3.69 -1.41
CA GLY A 190 -6.80 -3.92 0.00
C GLY A 190 -6.82 -2.67 0.88
N GLU A 191 -7.21 -2.89 2.14
CA GLU A 191 -7.17 -1.90 3.23
C GLU A 191 -6.02 -2.27 4.19
N PRO A 192 -4.91 -1.52 4.18
CA PRO A 192 -3.73 -1.89 4.97
C PRO A 192 -4.00 -1.99 6.47
N LEU A 193 -4.82 -1.12 7.02
CA LEU A 193 -5.11 -1.13 8.45
C LEU A 193 -6.08 -2.25 8.87
N HIS A 194 -6.74 -2.92 7.94
CA HIS A 194 -7.46 -4.17 8.23
C HIS A 194 -6.51 -5.38 8.28
N ASN A 195 -5.35 -5.31 7.60
CA ASN A 195 -4.26 -6.28 7.69
C ASN A 195 -3.13 -5.78 8.62
N TYR A 196 -3.49 -5.17 9.74
CA TYR A 196 -2.59 -4.37 10.57
C TYR A 196 -1.30 -5.10 10.99
N ALA A 197 -1.43 -6.33 11.50
CA ALA A 197 -0.27 -7.07 12.03
C ALA A 197 0.78 -7.35 10.96
N GLN A 198 0.35 -7.78 9.77
CA GLN A 198 1.25 -8.09 8.66
C GLN A 198 1.88 -6.82 8.07
N VAL A 199 1.07 -5.76 7.92
CA VAL A 199 1.55 -4.45 7.43
C VAL A 199 2.56 -3.85 8.40
N ARG A 200 2.30 -3.87 9.71
CA ARG A 200 3.23 -3.36 10.72
C ARG A 200 4.59 -4.08 10.66
N ARG A 201 4.57 -5.41 10.55
CA ARG A 201 5.80 -6.21 10.42
C ARG A 201 6.51 -5.93 9.09
N ALA A 202 5.77 -5.79 7.98
CA ALA A 202 6.34 -5.41 6.70
C ALA A 202 7.01 -4.02 6.76
N LEU A 203 6.43 -3.06 7.48
CA LEU A 203 7.05 -1.76 7.72
C LEU A 203 8.37 -1.89 8.47
N SER A 204 8.43 -2.71 9.54
CA SER A 204 9.66 -2.99 10.29
C SER A 204 10.76 -3.53 9.34
N ILE A 205 10.43 -4.53 8.52
CA ILE A 205 11.39 -5.14 7.57
C ILE A 205 11.85 -4.14 6.50
N LEU A 206 10.91 -3.39 5.89
CA LEU A 206 11.24 -2.47 4.79
C LEU A 206 12.08 -1.27 5.26
N THR A 207 11.97 -0.88 6.53
CA THR A 207 12.71 0.26 7.09
C THR A 207 14.01 -0.14 7.78
N ASP A 208 14.21 -1.40 8.09
CA ASP A 208 15.42 -1.89 8.78
C ASP A 208 16.69 -1.61 7.94
N GLU A 209 17.71 -1.07 8.60
CA GLU A 209 18.99 -0.71 7.96
C GLU A 209 19.76 -1.92 7.41
N HIS A 210 19.55 -3.12 7.98
CA HIS A 210 20.10 -4.38 7.50
C HIS A 210 19.24 -5.04 6.41
N GLY A 211 18.03 -4.50 6.16
CA GLY A 211 17.09 -4.99 5.16
C GLY A 211 17.05 -4.15 3.89
N ALA A 212 15.82 -3.82 3.46
CA ALA A 212 15.58 -2.99 2.27
C ALA A 212 16.03 -1.52 2.45
N ALA A 213 16.19 -1.07 3.68
CA ALA A 213 16.69 0.24 4.09
C ALA A 213 15.91 1.42 3.44
N ILE A 214 14.62 1.26 3.21
CA ILE A 214 13.76 2.33 2.69
C ILE A 214 13.45 3.28 3.84
N ALA A 215 13.94 4.51 3.75
CA ALA A 215 13.70 5.48 4.81
C ALA A 215 12.20 5.64 5.11
N GLY A 216 11.77 5.48 6.35
CA GLY A 216 10.35 5.51 6.74
C GLY A 216 9.59 6.75 6.24
N ARG A 217 10.28 7.93 6.12
CA ARG A 217 9.70 9.13 5.49
C ARG A 217 9.30 8.96 4.02
N ARG A 218 9.72 7.90 3.36
CA ARG A 218 9.42 7.55 1.97
C ARG A 218 8.38 6.44 1.86
N ILE A 219 7.85 5.97 2.98
CA ILE A 219 6.77 5.00 3.04
C ILE A 219 5.51 5.71 3.51
N THR A 220 4.38 5.46 2.83
CA THR A 220 3.07 5.99 3.22
C THR A 220 2.06 4.85 3.33
N VAL A 221 1.41 4.76 4.47
CA VAL A 221 0.26 3.86 4.68
C VAL A 221 -1.01 4.66 4.44
N SER A 222 -1.86 4.16 3.53
CA SER A 222 -3.18 4.75 3.28
C SER A 222 -4.27 3.95 3.98
N THR A 223 -5.34 4.62 4.39
CA THR A 223 -6.51 3.95 4.97
C THR A 223 -7.81 4.66 4.60
N ALA A 224 -8.85 3.87 4.43
CA ALA A 224 -10.21 4.37 4.24
C ALA A 224 -10.86 4.89 5.54
N GLY A 225 -10.19 4.69 6.70
CA GLY A 225 -10.66 5.26 7.96
C GLY A 225 -11.19 4.24 8.97
N LEU A 226 -10.45 3.16 9.19
CA LEU A 226 -10.70 2.21 10.28
C LEU A 226 -10.26 2.84 11.60
N VAL A 227 -11.16 3.57 12.28
CA VAL A 227 -10.87 4.38 13.46
C VAL A 227 -10.07 3.61 14.53
N PRO A 228 -10.46 2.41 15.00
CA PRO A 228 -9.68 1.71 16.02
C PRO A 228 -8.24 1.37 15.58
N ALA A 229 -8.04 1.12 14.29
CA ALA A 229 -6.72 0.82 13.74
C ALA A 229 -5.87 2.09 13.57
N ILE A 230 -6.47 3.24 13.25
CA ILE A 230 -5.80 4.56 13.25
C ILE A 230 -5.33 4.90 14.65
N GLU A 231 -6.18 4.72 15.67
CA GLU A 231 -5.81 4.95 17.06
C GLU A 231 -4.66 4.04 17.51
N ARG A 232 -4.70 2.76 17.11
CA ARG A 232 -3.61 1.81 17.36
C ARG A 232 -2.32 2.27 16.67
N PHE A 233 -2.38 2.69 15.41
CA PHE A 233 -1.27 3.24 14.65
C PHE A 233 -0.62 4.43 15.38
N GLY A 234 -1.43 5.31 15.95
CA GLY A 234 -0.98 6.44 16.76
C GLY A 234 -0.32 6.00 18.07
N ARG A 235 -0.94 5.08 18.82
CA ARG A 235 -0.40 4.56 20.09
C ARG A 235 0.93 3.83 19.93
N GLU A 236 1.11 3.09 18.84
CA GLU A 236 2.36 2.39 18.52
C GLU A 236 3.44 3.32 17.92
N GLY A 237 3.16 4.62 17.75
CA GLY A 237 4.13 5.61 17.28
C GLY A 237 4.45 5.56 15.79
N LEU A 238 3.74 4.76 14.99
CA LEU A 238 4.02 4.58 13.56
C LEU A 238 3.92 5.88 12.76
N GLY A 239 3.08 6.83 13.17
CA GLY A 239 3.00 8.17 12.56
C GLY A 239 4.30 8.99 12.66
N GLN A 240 5.19 8.66 13.62
CA GLN A 240 6.53 9.25 13.72
C GLN A 240 7.49 8.63 12.68
N GLU A 241 7.27 7.38 12.29
CA GLU A 241 8.15 6.59 11.44
C GLU A 241 7.79 6.71 9.97
N VAL A 242 6.50 6.55 9.63
CA VAL A 242 6.00 6.53 8.24
C VAL A 242 4.92 7.57 8.00
N GLY A 243 4.61 7.87 6.74
CA GLY A 243 3.51 8.74 6.35
C GLY A 243 2.15 8.06 6.54
N LEU A 244 1.12 8.87 6.83
CA LEU A 244 -0.27 8.43 6.91
C LEU A 244 -1.10 9.20 5.90
N ALA A 245 -1.87 8.47 5.07
CA ALA A 245 -2.84 9.03 4.15
C ALA A 245 -4.26 8.56 4.51
N ILE A 246 -5.21 9.47 4.50
CA ILE A 246 -6.61 9.23 4.86
C ILE A 246 -7.51 9.44 3.65
N SER A 247 -8.17 8.40 3.17
CA SER A 247 -9.18 8.49 2.12
C SER A 247 -10.45 9.13 2.67
N LEU A 248 -10.56 10.46 2.56
CA LEU A 248 -11.71 11.22 3.04
C LEU A 248 -12.87 11.15 2.04
N ASN A 249 -12.65 11.54 0.80
CA ASN A 249 -13.49 11.42 -0.39
C ASN A 249 -14.89 12.03 -0.31
N ALA A 250 -15.27 12.64 0.80
CA ALA A 250 -16.53 13.39 0.96
C ALA A 250 -16.43 14.40 2.11
N THR A 251 -17.36 15.33 2.15
CA THR A 251 -17.44 16.40 3.17
C THR A 251 -18.67 16.31 4.05
N THR A 252 -19.57 15.39 3.73
CA THR A 252 -20.77 15.06 4.51
C THR A 252 -20.89 13.56 4.67
N ASP A 253 -21.46 13.12 5.80
CA ASP A 253 -21.64 11.70 6.07
C ASP A 253 -22.56 11.04 5.03
N THR A 254 -23.60 11.74 4.57
CA THR A 254 -24.51 11.23 3.54
C THR A 254 -23.79 10.87 2.25
N VAL A 255 -22.90 11.75 1.75
CA VAL A 255 -22.11 11.48 0.56
C VAL A 255 -21.08 10.40 0.84
N ARG A 256 -20.43 10.44 2.01
CA ARG A 256 -19.40 9.46 2.36
C ARG A 256 -19.99 8.05 2.55
N ASP A 257 -21.18 7.92 3.16
CA ASP A 257 -21.90 6.64 3.27
C ASP A 257 -22.19 6.04 1.88
N HIS A 258 -22.49 6.91 0.91
CA HIS A 258 -22.76 6.50 -0.47
C HIS A 258 -21.50 6.03 -1.20
N VAL A 259 -20.39 6.79 -1.13
CA VAL A 259 -19.17 6.49 -1.91
C VAL A 259 -18.21 5.54 -1.18
N MET A 260 -18.23 5.57 0.17
CA MET A 260 -17.39 4.76 1.06
C MET A 260 -18.21 4.21 2.21
N PRO A 261 -18.88 3.07 2.08
CA PRO A 261 -19.79 2.51 3.11
C PRO A 261 -19.15 2.28 4.48
N ILE A 262 -17.83 2.25 4.60
CA ILE A 262 -17.12 2.20 5.89
C ILE A 262 -17.54 3.36 6.82
N ASN A 263 -17.99 4.49 6.27
CA ASN A 263 -18.47 5.63 7.02
C ASN A 263 -19.76 5.35 7.83
N THR A 264 -20.46 4.28 7.51
CA THR A 264 -21.62 3.85 8.33
C THR A 264 -21.18 3.35 9.69
N ARG A 265 -19.92 2.88 9.82
CA ARG A 265 -19.33 2.44 11.10
C ARG A 265 -18.65 3.59 11.86
N TRP A 266 -17.94 4.45 11.13
CA TRP A 266 -17.20 5.57 11.72
C TRP A 266 -17.42 6.82 10.86
N LYS A 267 -18.15 7.77 11.41
CA LYS A 267 -18.51 9.02 10.75
C LYS A 267 -17.29 9.92 10.58
N ILE A 268 -17.39 10.91 9.67
CA ILE A 268 -16.31 11.87 9.39
C ILE A 268 -15.79 12.51 10.69
N GLY A 269 -16.66 12.86 11.61
CA GLY A 269 -16.27 13.46 12.89
C GLY A 269 -15.38 12.56 13.74
N GLU A 270 -15.73 11.26 13.87
CA GLU A 270 -14.96 10.26 14.61
C GLU A 270 -13.61 9.98 13.92
N LEU A 271 -13.64 9.86 12.58
CA LEU A 271 -12.42 9.69 11.78
C LEU A 271 -11.44 10.84 12.01
N LEU A 272 -11.90 12.08 11.89
CA LEU A 272 -11.04 13.24 12.06
C LEU A 272 -10.57 13.41 13.52
N ALA A 273 -11.38 13.03 14.51
CA ALA A 273 -10.96 13.00 15.91
C ALA A 273 -9.82 12.01 16.13
N ALA A 274 -9.93 10.79 15.62
CA ALA A 274 -8.86 9.80 15.69
C ALA A 274 -7.57 10.28 15.00
N VAL A 275 -7.70 10.87 13.81
CA VAL A 275 -6.57 11.38 13.02
C VAL A 275 -5.82 12.50 13.73
N ARG A 276 -6.52 13.43 14.40
CA ARG A 276 -5.89 14.53 15.18
C ARG A 276 -5.03 14.01 16.33
N ASN A 277 -5.37 12.84 16.87
CA ASN A 277 -4.67 12.22 17.98
C ASN A 277 -3.46 11.36 17.55
N VAL A 278 -3.22 11.19 16.24
CA VAL A 278 -2.04 10.45 15.76
C VAL A 278 -0.80 11.33 15.92
N PRO A 279 0.19 10.94 16.72
CA PRO A 279 1.46 11.66 16.79
C PRO A 279 2.19 11.52 15.45
N ILE A 280 2.45 12.64 14.79
CA ILE A 280 3.21 12.68 13.54
C ILE A 280 4.51 13.46 13.72
N ASN A 281 5.52 13.14 12.93
CA ASN A 281 6.76 13.90 12.92
C ASN A 281 6.48 15.35 12.48
N ARG A 282 7.04 16.34 13.19
CA ARG A 282 6.82 17.79 12.93
C ARG A 282 7.14 18.23 11.51
N ARG A 283 7.96 17.48 10.78
CA ARG A 283 8.35 17.78 9.39
C ARG A 283 7.42 17.11 8.36
N ARG A 284 6.38 16.41 8.82
CA ARG A 284 5.42 15.71 7.95
C ARG A 284 4.01 16.26 8.14
N ARG A 285 3.16 15.94 7.18
CA ARG A 285 1.73 16.22 7.22
C ARG A 285 0.97 14.94 6.95
N ILE A 286 -0.18 14.80 7.56
CA ILE A 286 -1.16 13.78 7.15
C ILE A 286 -1.70 14.21 5.78
N THR A 287 -1.78 13.27 4.86
CA THR A 287 -2.36 13.51 3.53
C THR A 287 -3.82 13.08 3.53
N PHE A 288 -4.72 13.96 3.15
CA PHE A 288 -6.11 13.61 2.91
C PHE A 288 -6.30 13.39 1.42
N GLU A 289 -6.62 12.16 1.04
CA GLU A 289 -6.93 11.79 -0.34
C GLU A 289 -8.41 12.10 -0.62
N TYR A 290 -8.67 12.77 -1.74
CA TYR A 290 -9.99 13.17 -2.15
C TYR A 290 -10.20 12.86 -3.63
N VAL A 291 -10.81 11.70 -3.91
CA VAL A 291 -11.21 11.31 -5.26
C VAL A 291 -12.39 12.18 -5.68
N LEU A 292 -12.16 13.02 -6.68
CA LEU A 292 -13.15 13.98 -7.17
C LEU A 292 -14.05 13.32 -8.21
N LEU A 293 -15.33 13.22 -7.87
CA LEU A 293 -16.39 12.55 -8.64
C LEU A 293 -17.37 13.60 -9.19
N ALA A 294 -17.56 13.62 -10.51
CA ALA A 294 -18.42 14.60 -11.17
C ALA A 294 -19.84 14.56 -10.63
N GLY A 295 -20.34 15.73 -10.20
CA GLY A 295 -21.71 15.91 -9.69
C GLY A 295 -22.00 15.23 -8.35
N VAL A 296 -20.99 14.70 -7.65
CA VAL A 296 -21.18 13.99 -6.37
C VAL A 296 -20.53 14.73 -5.21
N ASN A 297 -19.24 15.06 -5.33
CA ASN A 297 -18.43 15.66 -4.28
C ASN A 297 -17.51 16.79 -4.78
N ASP A 298 -17.83 17.33 -5.96
CA ASP A 298 -17.04 18.35 -6.66
C ASP A 298 -17.64 19.75 -6.60
N ASP A 299 -18.65 19.96 -5.75
CA ASP A 299 -19.32 21.25 -5.60
C ASP A 299 -18.41 22.27 -4.85
N PRO A 300 -18.47 23.58 -5.19
CA PRO A 300 -17.79 24.62 -4.44
C PRO A 300 -18.10 24.64 -2.94
N ALA A 301 -19.30 24.16 -2.54
CA ALA A 301 -19.65 24.01 -1.13
C ALA A 301 -18.81 22.90 -0.45
N ASP A 302 -18.45 21.82 -1.18
CA ASP A 302 -17.55 20.78 -0.68
C ASP A 302 -16.17 21.35 -0.39
N ALA A 303 -15.63 22.14 -1.31
CA ALA A 303 -14.35 22.80 -1.12
C ALA A 303 -14.33 23.73 0.10
N ARG A 304 -15.44 24.44 0.37
CA ARG A 304 -15.59 25.27 1.58
C ARG A 304 -15.63 24.41 2.85
N ARG A 305 -16.41 23.33 2.86
CA ARG A 305 -16.50 22.40 4.00
C ARG A 305 -15.14 21.74 4.32
N LEU A 306 -14.35 21.38 3.30
CA LEU A 306 -13.00 20.85 3.48
C LEU A 306 -12.11 21.80 4.29
N GLY A 307 -12.18 23.12 4.03
CA GLY A 307 -11.45 24.11 4.82
C GLY A 307 -11.77 24.06 6.31
N GLY A 308 -13.04 23.87 6.67
CA GLY A 308 -13.46 23.69 8.06
C GLY A 308 -13.05 22.36 8.67
N LEU A 309 -13.24 21.26 7.93
CA LEU A 309 -12.94 19.91 8.39
C LEU A 309 -11.45 19.67 8.65
N LEU A 310 -10.58 20.23 7.81
CA LEU A 310 -9.13 19.96 7.84
C LEU A 310 -8.33 21.02 8.59
N ARG A 311 -8.93 22.13 9.02
CA ARG A 311 -8.23 23.28 9.64
C ARG A 311 -7.30 22.85 10.78
N ASP A 312 -7.76 22.02 11.69
CA ASP A 312 -7.04 21.65 12.92
C ASP A 312 -6.30 20.30 12.81
N THR A 313 -6.21 19.75 11.60
CA THR A 313 -5.52 18.46 11.39
C THR A 313 -4.04 18.63 11.04
N GLY A 314 -3.62 19.85 10.67
CA GLY A 314 -2.27 20.09 10.13
C GLY A 314 -2.00 19.34 8.80
N GLY A 315 -3.05 18.77 8.19
CA GLY A 315 -2.94 17.96 6.99
C GLY A 315 -2.82 18.76 5.70
N GLN A 316 -2.57 18.04 4.62
CA GLN A 316 -2.61 18.53 3.24
C GLN A 316 -3.65 17.75 2.44
N LEU A 317 -4.20 18.35 1.39
CA LEU A 317 -5.20 17.73 0.53
C LEU A 317 -4.55 17.27 -0.77
N ASN A 318 -4.79 16.02 -1.14
CA ASN A 318 -4.43 15.44 -2.42
C ASN A 318 -5.70 15.16 -3.23
N VAL A 319 -5.97 15.98 -4.23
CA VAL A 319 -7.15 15.85 -5.10
C VAL A 319 -6.81 14.91 -6.24
N ILE A 320 -7.61 13.85 -6.40
CA ILE A 320 -7.45 12.83 -7.42
C ILE A 320 -8.67 12.91 -8.34
N PRO A 321 -8.57 13.50 -9.53
CA PRO A 321 -9.64 13.35 -10.52
C PRO A 321 -9.93 11.87 -10.74
N PHE A 322 -11.18 11.48 -10.67
CA PHE A 322 -11.59 10.07 -10.76
C PHE A 322 -11.01 9.39 -12.00
N ASN A 323 -10.47 8.20 -11.83
CA ASN A 323 -9.98 7.35 -12.93
C ASN A 323 -11.09 6.35 -13.28
N PRO A 324 -11.77 6.51 -14.44
CA PRO A 324 -12.85 5.62 -14.84
C PRO A 324 -12.36 4.18 -15.02
N HIS A 325 -13.22 3.24 -14.68
CA HIS A 325 -13.00 1.81 -14.93
C HIS A 325 -14.34 1.15 -15.27
N PRO A 326 -14.34 -0.04 -15.92
CA PRO A 326 -15.57 -0.74 -16.28
C PRO A 326 -16.51 -0.95 -15.08
N GLY A 327 -17.78 -0.63 -15.25
CA GLY A 327 -18.80 -0.78 -14.21
C GLY A 327 -18.81 0.28 -13.10
N ALA A 328 -17.93 1.28 -13.13
CA ALA A 328 -17.96 2.37 -12.17
C ALA A 328 -19.19 3.26 -12.39
N PRO A 329 -19.95 3.59 -11.33
CA PRO A 329 -21.17 4.43 -11.44
C PRO A 329 -20.86 5.93 -11.44
N PHE A 330 -19.61 6.33 -11.62
CA PHE A 330 -19.15 7.70 -11.50
C PHE A 330 -18.42 8.16 -12.76
N ALA A 331 -18.33 9.49 -12.95
CA ALA A 331 -17.59 10.11 -14.01
C ALA A 331 -16.44 10.99 -13.49
N ARG A 332 -15.40 11.15 -14.31
CA ARG A 332 -14.31 12.11 -14.05
C ARG A 332 -14.84 13.54 -14.29
N PRO A 333 -14.61 14.48 -13.36
CA PRO A 333 -14.95 15.88 -13.59
C PRO A 333 -14.13 16.50 -14.71
N GLU A 334 -14.72 17.44 -15.41
CA GLU A 334 -14.04 18.24 -16.42
C GLU A 334 -12.85 19.02 -15.84
N PRO A 335 -11.75 19.21 -16.58
CA PRO A 335 -10.54 19.88 -16.09
C PRO A 335 -10.82 21.26 -15.46
N ALA A 336 -11.71 22.05 -16.07
CA ALA A 336 -12.10 23.36 -15.53
C ALA A 336 -12.77 23.24 -14.14
N ARG A 337 -13.59 22.20 -13.92
CA ARG A 337 -14.23 21.92 -12.63
C ARG A 337 -13.19 21.53 -11.58
N VAL A 338 -12.24 20.69 -11.94
CA VAL A 338 -11.12 20.31 -11.04
C VAL A 338 -10.33 21.55 -10.63
N GLN A 339 -9.97 22.43 -11.58
CA GLN A 339 -9.24 23.66 -11.30
C GLN A 339 -10.03 24.60 -10.38
N ALA A 340 -11.32 24.81 -10.64
CA ALA A 340 -12.18 25.63 -9.82
C ALA A 340 -12.29 25.10 -8.38
N PHE A 341 -12.46 23.78 -8.21
CA PHE A 341 -12.49 23.12 -6.91
C PHE A 341 -11.17 23.32 -6.14
N VAL A 342 -10.03 23.08 -6.79
CA VAL A 342 -8.70 23.25 -6.20
C VAL A 342 -8.45 24.71 -5.78
N GLN A 343 -8.81 25.66 -6.63
CA GLN A 343 -8.68 27.09 -6.31
C GLN A 343 -9.53 27.45 -5.09
N GLN A 344 -10.75 26.92 -5.01
CA GLN A 344 -11.63 27.17 -3.86
C GLN A 344 -11.06 26.53 -2.59
N CYS A 345 -10.49 25.32 -2.63
CA CYS A 345 -9.80 24.73 -1.48
C CYS A 345 -8.62 25.58 -1.02
N ARG A 346 -7.81 26.09 -1.96
CA ARG A 346 -6.67 26.98 -1.66
C ARG A 346 -7.12 28.29 -1.01
N ARG A 347 -8.26 28.88 -1.45
CA ARG A 347 -8.87 30.05 -0.80
C ARG A 347 -9.29 29.80 0.64
N GLN A 348 -9.55 28.52 1.01
CA GLN A 348 -9.82 28.10 2.39
C GLN A 348 -8.53 27.90 3.21
N GLY A 349 -7.35 28.18 2.65
CA GLY A 349 -6.05 28.01 3.32
C GLY A 349 -5.48 26.60 3.27
N LEU A 350 -6.07 25.69 2.48
CA LEU A 350 -5.55 24.33 2.34
C LEU A 350 -4.34 24.27 1.41
N GLN A 351 -3.33 23.51 1.80
CA GLN A 351 -2.29 23.08 0.88
C GLN A 351 -2.85 21.97 0.00
N VAL A 352 -2.95 22.21 -1.31
CA VAL A 352 -3.60 21.30 -2.26
C VAL A 352 -2.64 20.85 -3.34
N HIS A 353 -2.52 19.55 -3.50
CA HIS A 353 -1.86 18.89 -4.62
C HIS A 353 -2.91 18.24 -5.52
N VAL A 354 -2.67 18.23 -6.83
CA VAL A 354 -3.52 17.51 -7.79
C VAL A 354 -2.70 16.34 -8.32
N ARG A 355 -3.22 15.14 -8.18
CA ARG A 355 -2.55 13.95 -8.69
C ARG A 355 -2.86 13.78 -10.17
N THR A 356 -1.83 13.85 -10.99
CA THR A 356 -1.93 13.46 -12.40
C THR A 356 -2.04 11.94 -12.49
N PRO A 357 -3.02 11.39 -13.22
CA PRO A 357 -3.09 9.95 -13.48
C PRO A 357 -1.79 9.45 -14.09
N ARG A 358 -1.36 8.26 -13.68
CA ARG A 358 -0.20 7.56 -14.23
C ARG A 358 -0.61 6.16 -14.60
N GLY A 359 -0.16 5.68 -15.78
CA GLY A 359 -0.49 4.35 -16.27
C GLY A 359 -1.99 4.17 -16.59
N ASP A 360 -2.69 5.22 -17.03
CA ASP A 360 -4.12 5.17 -17.34
C ASP A 360 -4.40 4.23 -18.53
N ASP A 361 -3.47 4.17 -19.50
CA ASP A 361 -3.50 3.30 -20.68
C ASP A 361 -3.36 1.79 -20.35
N ILE A 362 -2.86 1.46 -19.16
CA ILE A 362 -2.71 0.08 -18.70
C ILE A 362 -3.56 -0.21 -17.44
N ALA A 363 -4.56 0.62 -17.14
CA ALA A 363 -5.40 0.52 -15.95
C ALA A 363 -4.57 0.38 -14.65
N ALA A 364 -3.52 1.19 -14.51
CA ALA A 364 -2.63 1.20 -13.35
C ALA A 364 -2.84 2.42 -12.44
N ALA A 365 -3.74 3.32 -12.78
CA ALA A 365 -4.03 4.49 -11.97
C ALA A 365 -4.77 4.10 -10.66
N CYS A 366 -4.75 5.01 -9.70
CA CYS A 366 -5.35 4.78 -8.38
C CYS A 366 -6.85 4.43 -8.52
N GLY A 367 -7.25 3.32 -7.91
CA GLY A 367 -8.62 2.80 -7.95
C GLY A 367 -8.93 1.89 -9.15
N GLN A 368 -8.01 1.67 -10.08
CA GLN A 368 -8.23 0.86 -11.29
C GLN A 368 -7.76 -0.59 -11.18
N LEU A 369 -7.02 -0.98 -10.15
CA LEU A 369 -6.49 -2.35 -10.00
C LEU A 369 -7.62 -3.38 -9.86
N ALA A 370 -7.77 -4.26 -10.84
CA ALA A 370 -8.89 -5.18 -10.95
C ALA A 370 -8.52 -6.58 -11.48
N LEU A 371 -7.23 -6.89 -11.66
CA LEU A 371 -6.76 -8.16 -12.21
C LEU A 371 -7.29 -8.46 -13.63
N GLU A 372 -7.62 -7.43 -14.40
CA GLU A 372 -8.08 -7.62 -15.78
C GLU A 372 -6.94 -8.21 -16.62
N ASP A 373 -7.25 -9.28 -17.36
CA ASP A 373 -6.35 -9.82 -18.36
C ASP A 373 -6.21 -8.79 -19.48
N SER A 374 -4.96 -8.57 -19.90
CA SER A 374 -4.68 -7.75 -21.10
C SER A 374 -5.42 -8.37 -22.29
N LYS A 375 -6.34 -7.60 -22.90
CA LYS A 375 -6.92 -7.97 -24.18
C LYS A 375 -5.87 -7.93 -25.27
#